data_4c3890943051d60dc53b1d0c0624ce18
#
_entry.id   4c3890943051d60dc53b1d0c0624ce18
#
_cell.length_a   1.000
_cell.length_b   1.000
_cell.length_c   1.000
_cell.angle_alpha   90.00
_cell.angle_beta   90.00
_cell.angle_gamma   90.00
#
_symmetry.space_group_name_H-M   'P 1'
#
loop_
_entity.id
_entity.type
_entity.pdbx_description
1 polymer ?
#
loop_
_entity_poly.entity_id
_entity_poly.type
_entity_poly.pdbx_seq_one_letter_code
_entity_poly.pdbx_strand_id
1 'polypeptide(L)'
;MDYFEVDVYSRKITTKSRDAQLWFDRGLVWTYSYNHEQAIECFQKALEHDPDCAMAHWGVAYAIGPNYNFEWWMMDPDTKSNALATAYDCTQAALALVDKVTPPERALIEALPARYPQRETIEEQNPWNDDFAAAMKKAYEAHPNDIEVATVYVESILNQTPWKMWDIWKNTVADGAGTVEAQTVLEKFVDTPEGRAHPGVLHLYVHLMEMSPTPEKALMAGDYLRVLVPDAGHLIHMPTHIDIQCSEYRDALYWNQKGIEADLKIAERQGRMNFYTAY
;
A
#
# COMPACT_ATOMS: atom_id res chain seq x y z
N MET A 1 21.36 -16.55 4.68
CA MET A 1 21.34 -15.19 4.10
C MET A 1 20.40 -14.35 4.96
N ASP A 2 20.83 -13.17 5.32
CA ASP A 2 19.93 -12.24 6.01
C ASP A 2 18.78 -11.82 5.07
N TYR A 3 17.63 -11.53 5.64
CA TYR A 3 16.49 -11.03 4.87
C TYR A 3 16.81 -9.61 4.34
N PHE A 4 15.94 -9.03 3.54
CA PHE A 4 16.07 -7.65 3.08
C PHE A 4 15.99 -6.65 4.24
N GLU A 5 16.55 -5.45 4.06
CA GLU A 5 16.52 -4.37 5.04
C GLU A 5 15.16 -3.65 5.01
N VAL A 6 14.14 -4.33 5.57
CA VAL A 6 12.75 -3.88 5.65
C VAL A 6 12.17 -3.91 7.07
N ASP A 7 12.97 -4.24 8.07
CA ASP A 7 12.54 -4.32 9.48
C ASP A 7 12.51 -2.91 10.13
N VAL A 8 11.87 -1.96 9.44
CA VAL A 8 11.87 -0.52 9.76
C VAL A 8 10.54 -0.03 10.35
N TYR A 9 9.49 -0.81 10.18
CA TYR A 9 8.16 -0.49 10.66
C TYR A 9 7.50 -1.73 11.28
N SER A 10 6.72 -1.53 12.31
CA SER A 10 5.97 -2.61 12.97
C SER A 10 4.57 -2.13 13.34
N ARG A 11 3.58 -2.90 12.91
CA ARG A 11 2.19 -2.78 13.34
C ARG A 11 1.84 -3.96 14.24
N LYS A 12 1.62 -3.71 15.53
CA LYS A 12 1.19 -4.79 16.43
C LYS A 12 -0.14 -5.38 15.96
N ILE A 13 -0.15 -6.70 15.77
CA ILE A 13 -1.33 -7.46 15.39
C ILE A 13 -1.71 -8.50 16.47
N THR A 14 -2.92 -9.04 16.35
CA THR A 14 -3.40 -10.11 17.22
C THR A 14 -2.78 -11.44 16.81
N THR A 15 -1.67 -11.76 17.44
CA THR A 15 -0.95 -13.06 17.36
C THR A 15 -0.16 -13.30 18.63
N LYS A 16 0.12 -14.56 18.95
CA LYS A 16 1.05 -14.96 20.03
C LYS A 16 2.43 -15.34 19.49
N SER A 17 2.56 -15.49 18.18
CA SER A 17 3.80 -15.86 17.51
C SER A 17 4.62 -14.63 17.19
N ARG A 18 5.87 -14.55 17.72
CA ARG A 18 6.80 -13.48 17.37
C ARG A 18 7.22 -13.54 15.91
N ASP A 19 7.34 -14.74 15.37
CA ASP A 19 7.72 -14.92 13.98
C ASP A 19 6.58 -14.53 13.03
N ALA A 20 5.31 -14.84 13.38
CA ALA A 20 4.16 -14.35 12.62
C ALA A 20 4.10 -12.81 12.64
N GLN A 21 4.34 -12.16 13.80
CA GLN A 21 4.41 -10.70 13.88
C GLN A 21 5.50 -10.14 12.98
N LEU A 22 6.73 -10.70 13.04
CA LEU A 22 7.85 -10.25 12.22
C LEU A 22 7.56 -10.38 10.72
N TRP A 23 7.04 -11.52 10.29
CA TRP A 23 6.71 -11.73 8.88
C TRP A 23 5.55 -10.88 8.42
N PHE A 24 4.57 -10.59 9.29
CA PHE A 24 3.51 -9.64 9.00
C PHE A 24 4.06 -8.23 8.79
N ASP A 25 4.92 -7.74 9.68
CA ASP A 25 5.53 -6.41 9.59
C ASP A 25 6.31 -6.24 8.27
N ARG A 26 7.11 -7.25 7.89
CA ARG A 26 7.80 -7.29 6.59
C ARG A 26 6.83 -7.26 5.41
N GLY A 27 5.77 -8.06 5.48
CA GLY A 27 4.71 -8.07 4.47
C GLY A 27 4.05 -6.72 4.31
N LEU A 28 3.79 -6.02 5.41
CA LEU A 28 3.18 -4.71 5.41
C LEU A 28 4.10 -3.64 4.77
N VAL A 29 5.40 -3.66 5.11
CA VAL A 29 6.39 -2.76 4.48
C VAL A 29 6.47 -3.01 2.98
N TRP A 30 6.53 -4.28 2.54
CA TRP A 30 6.51 -4.63 1.12
C TRP A 30 5.21 -4.23 0.42
N THR A 31 4.06 -4.32 1.10
CA THR A 31 2.78 -3.84 0.57
C THR A 31 2.84 -2.35 0.27
N TYR A 32 3.31 -1.54 1.22
CA TYR A 32 3.48 -0.09 1.03
C TYR A 32 4.59 0.28 0.05
N SER A 33 5.45 -0.66 -0.28
CA SER A 33 6.48 -0.50 -1.32
C SER A 33 6.00 -0.97 -2.71
N TYR A 34 4.75 -1.42 -2.81
CA TYR A 34 4.16 -2.07 -3.99
C TYR A 34 4.91 -3.33 -4.47
N ASN A 35 5.84 -3.85 -3.69
CA ASN A 35 6.47 -5.14 -3.91
C ASN A 35 5.54 -6.28 -3.45
N HIS A 36 4.39 -6.39 -4.10
CA HIS A 36 3.27 -7.24 -3.66
C HIS A 36 3.60 -8.73 -3.67
N GLU A 37 4.48 -9.21 -4.56
CA GLU A 37 4.93 -10.60 -4.53
C GLU A 37 5.67 -10.92 -3.23
N GLN A 38 6.61 -10.06 -2.81
CA GLN A 38 7.33 -10.19 -1.54
C GLN A 38 6.40 -10.05 -0.34
N ALA A 39 5.40 -9.15 -0.43
CA ALA A 39 4.41 -8.96 0.61
C ALA A 39 3.61 -10.26 0.85
N ILE A 40 3.09 -10.87 -0.22
CA ILE A 40 2.32 -12.11 -0.15
C ILE A 40 3.16 -13.24 0.43
N GLU A 41 4.43 -13.40 -0.01
CA GLU A 41 5.36 -14.39 0.56
C GLU A 41 5.56 -14.20 2.07
N CYS A 42 5.68 -12.95 2.53
CA CYS A 42 5.82 -12.64 3.94
C CYS A 42 4.55 -12.96 4.73
N PHE A 43 3.37 -12.59 4.23
CA PHE A 43 2.12 -12.92 4.89
C PHE A 43 1.85 -14.44 4.92
N GLN A 44 2.22 -15.16 3.87
CA GLN A 44 2.15 -16.63 3.87
C GLN A 44 3.10 -17.25 4.91
N LYS A 45 4.32 -16.72 5.08
CA LYS A 45 5.21 -17.13 6.16
C LYS A 45 4.65 -16.79 7.54
N ALA A 46 3.97 -15.67 7.70
CA ALA A 46 3.27 -15.37 8.94
C ALA A 46 2.21 -16.45 9.26
N LEU A 47 1.47 -16.91 8.24
CA LEU A 47 0.49 -17.99 8.38
C LEU A 47 1.12 -19.38 8.66
N GLU A 48 2.36 -19.63 8.17
CA GLU A 48 3.11 -20.86 8.57
C GLU A 48 3.41 -20.88 10.08
N HIS A 49 3.65 -19.71 10.69
CA HIS A 49 3.93 -19.56 12.12
C HIS A 49 2.70 -19.41 13.00
N ASP A 50 1.59 -18.89 12.44
CA ASP A 50 0.29 -18.75 13.10
C ASP A 50 -0.84 -18.83 12.06
N PRO A 51 -1.35 -20.04 11.77
CA PRO A 51 -2.43 -20.24 10.79
C PRO A 51 -3.75 -19.52 11.14
N ASP A 52 -3.94 -19.17 12.42
CA ASP A 52 -5.10 -18.42 12.92
C ASP A 52 -4.84 -16.88 12.99
N CYS A 53 -3.78 -16.39 12.39
CA CYS A 53 -3.49 -14.97 12.32
C CYS A 53 -4.41 -14.27 11.29
N ALA A 54 -5.52 -13.69 11.75
CA ALA A 54 -6.51 -13.03 10.90
C ALA A 54 -5.90 -11.91 10.02
N MET A 55 -4.95 -11.12 10.58
CA MET A 55 -4.29 -10.04 9.86
C MET A 55 -3.33 -10.54 8.78
N ALA A 56 -2.75 -11.73 8.92
CA ALA A 56 -1.95 -12.30 7.84
C ALA A 56 -2.83 -12.77 6.66
N HIS A 57 -4.02 -13.33 6.90
CA HIS A 57 -5.01 -13.58 5.86
C HIS A 57 -5.47 -12.27 5.20
N TRP A 58 -5.77 -11.24 6.01
CA TRP A 58 -6.07 -9.90 5.51
C TRP A 58 -4.94 -9.38 4.62
N GLY A 59 -3.68 -9.51 5.04
CA GLY A 59 -2.51 -9.05 4.31
C GLY A 59 -2.36 -9.70 2.93
N VAL A 60 -2.55 -11.03 2.84
CA VAL A 60 -2.57 -11.74 1.54
C VAL A 60 -3.67 -11.19 0.65
N ALA A 61 -4.91 -11.09 1.17
CA ALA A 61 -6.05 -10.58 0.40
C ALA A 61 -5.81 -9.13 -0.07
N TYR A 62 -5.24 -8.29 0.79
CA TYR A 62 -4.99 -6.90 0.48
C TYR A 62 -3.90 -6.73 -0.59
N ALA A 63 -2.76 -7.42 -0.43
CA ALA A 63 -1.62 -7.29 -1.33
C ALA A 63 -1.84 -7.93 -2.72
N ILE A 64 -2.67 -8.96 -2.84
CA ILE A 64 -2.90 -9.63 -4.14
C ILE A 64 -3.85 -8.86 -5.06
N GLY A 65 -4.58 -7.87 -4.52
CA GLY A 65 -5.52 -7.04 -5.29
C GLY A 65 -4.84 -5.88 -6.03
N PRO A 66 -5.67 -4.98 -6.61
CA PRO A 66 -5.15 -3.82 -7.30
C PRO A 66 -4.51 -2.82 -6.32
N ASN A 67 -3.68 -1.96 -6.86
CA ASN A 67 -3.15 -0.79 -6.15
C ASN A 67 -3.14 0.42 -7.10
N TYR A 68 -2.73 1.58 -6.60
CA TYR A 68 -2.71 2.83 -7.36
C TYR A 68 -1.92 2.74 -8.69
N ASN A 69 -0.85 1.92 -8.74
CA ASN A 69 -0.01 1.74 -9.92
C ASN A 69 -0.34 0.48 -10.73
N PHE A 70 -1.22 -0.38 -10.23
CA PHE A 70 -1.58 -1.63 -10.90
C PHE A 70 -3.06 -1.94 -10.71
N GLU A 71 -3.87 -1.40 -11.63
CA GLU A 71 -5.33 -1.52 -11.60
C GLU A 71 -5.84 -2.86 -12.14
N TRP A 72 -7.11 -3.20 -11.90
CA TRP A 72 -7.77 -4.41 -12.38
C TRP A 72 -7.63 -4.65 -13.89
N TRP A 73 -7.71 -3.60 -14.69
CA TRP A 73 -7.62 -3.70 -16.16
C TRP A 73 -6.20 -3.99 -16.67
N MET A 74 -5.17 -3.76 -15.84
CA MET A 74 -3.77 -4.05 -16.17
C MET A 74 -3.42 -5.53 -15.96
N MET A 75 -4.23 -6.25 -15.18
CA MET A 75 -4.03 -7.68 -14.94
C MET A 75 -4.51 -8.48 -16.14
N ASP A 76 -3.68 -9.41 -16.62
CA ASP A 76 -4.15 -10.40 -17.61
C ASP A 76 -5.26 -11.30 -17.00
N PRO A 77 -6.10 -11.95 -17.83
CA PRO A 77 -7.27 -12.70 -17.35
C PRO A 77 -6.94 -13.81 -16.33
N ASP A 78 -5.83 -14.53 -16.53
CA ASP A 78 -5.45 -15.64 -15.64
C ASP A 78 -4.93 -15.11 -14.31
N THR A 79 -4.06 -14.10 -14.34
CA THR A 79 -3.60 -13.40 -13.14
C THR A 79 -4.77 -12.82 -12.35
N LYS A 80 -5.69 -12.12 -13.01
CA LYS A 80 -6.89 -11.53 -12.37
C LYS A 80 -7.77 -12.60 -11.72
N SER A 81 -8.04 -13.70 -12.41
CA SER A 81 -8.85 -14.79 -11.90
C SER A 81 -8.22 -15.43 -10.66
N ASN A 82 -6.92 -15.70 -10.70
CA ASN A 82 -6.19 -16.27 -9.58
C ASN A 82 -6.12 -15.30 -8.38
N ALA A 83 -5.83 -14.02 -8.64
CA ALA A 83 -5.77 -12.99 -7.63
C ALA A 83 -7.12 -12.86 -6.91
N LEU A 84 -8.22 -12.79 -7.65
CA LEU A 84 -9.55 -12.63 -7.11
C LEU A 84 -9.99 -13.86 -6.29
N ALA A 85 -9.74 -15.07 -6.79
CA ALA A 85 -10.03 -16.29 -6.07
C ALA A 85 -9.27 -16.36 -4.73
N THR A 86 -7.97 -16.05 -4.75
CA THR A 86 -7.13 -16.03 -3.55
C THR A 86 -7.56 -14.94 -2.57
N ALA A 87 -7.81 -13.73 -3.05
CA ALA A 87 -8.26 -12.60 -2.24
C ALA A 87 -9.60 -12.92 -1.53
N TYR A 88 -10.55 -13.48 -2.27
CA TYR A 88 -11.83 -13.90 -1.71
C TYR A 88 -11.66 -14.97 -0.62
N ASP A 89 -10.92 -16.05 -0.91
CA ASP A 89 -10.71 -17.15 0.03
C ASP A 89 -10.00 -16.66 1.32
N CYS A 90 -8.98 -15.80 1.20
CA CYS A 90 -8.30 -15.18 2.35
C CYS A 90 -9.20 -14.20 3.10
N THR A 91 -10.06 -13.45 2.40
CA THR A 91 -11.09 -12.60 3.05
C THR A 91 -12.03 -13.42 3.91
N GLN A 92 -12.53 -14.56 3.41
CA GLN A 92 -13.39 -15.45 4.19
C GLN A 92 -12.66 -16.06 5.39
N ALA A 93 -11.37 -16.41 5.23
CA ALA A 93 -10.53 -16.90 6.33
C ALA A 93 -10.32 -15.83 7.42
N ALA A 94 -10.05 -14.59 7.05
CA ALA A 94 -9.91 -13.48 8.00
C ALA A 94 -11.23 -13.20 8.73
N LEU A 95 -12.36 -13.19 8.03
CA LEU A 95 -13.70 -12.99 8.61
C LEU A 95 -14.07 -14.09 9.62
N ALA A 96 -13.69 -15.34 9.37
CA ALA A 96 -13.94 -16.43 10.32
C ALA A 96 -13.20 -16.24 11.68
N LEU A 97 -12.19 -15.37 11.72
CA LEU A 97 -11.38 -15.07 12.89
C LEU A 97 -11.68 -13.69 13.50
N VAL A 98 -12.58 -12.91 12.91
CA VAL A 98 -12.81 -11.48 13.20
C VAL A 98 -13.21 -11.20 14.65
N ASP A 99 -13.81 -12.16 15.35
CA ASP A 99 -14.19 -12.00 16.76
C ASP A 99 -13.00 -12.09 17.73
N LYS A 100 -11.84 -12.49 17.25
CA LYS A 100 -10.62 -12.69 18.06
C LYS A 100 -9.66 -11.50 18.01
N VAL A 101 -9.90 -10.49 17.17
CA VAL A 101 -8.96 -9.40 16.90
C VAL A 101 -9.37 -8.09 17.57
N THR A 102 -8.46 -7.10 17.53
CA THR A 102 -8.73 -5.74 18.04
C THR A 102 -9.77 -5.01 17.17
N PRO A 103 -10.44 -3.96 17.71
CA PRO A 103 -11.42 -3.22 16.91
C PRO A 103 -10.89 -2.61 15.61
N PRO A 104 -9.67 -2.02 15.53
CA PRO A 104 -9.12 -1.56 14.25
C PRO A 104 -8.85 -2.68 13.25
N GLU A 105 -8.31 -3.82 13.71
CA GLU A 105 -8.10 -5.01 12.86
C GLU A 105 -9.44 -5.54 12.32
N ARG A 106 -10.46 -5.60 13.18
CA ARG A 106 -11.83 -5.95 12.77
C ARG A 106 -12.34 -5.05 11.66
N ALA A 107 -12.18 -3.74 11.81
CA ALA A 107 -12.65 -2.77 10.82
C ALA A 107 -11.97 -2.95 9.45
N LEU A 108 -10.66 -3.22 9.44
CA LEU A 108 -9.91 -3.52 8.22
C LEU A 108 -10.39 -4.83 7.56
N ILE A 109 -10.64 -5.88 8.36
CA ILE A 109 -11.11 -7.17 7.86
C ILE A 109 -12.54 -7.06 7.31
N GLU A 110 -13.45 -6.40 8.04
CA GLU A 110 -14.86 -6.25 7.65
C GLU A 110 -15.05 -5.38 6.41
N ALA A 111 -14.05 -4.59 6.02
CA ALA A 111 -14.07 -3.82 4.77
C ALA A 111 -13.73 -4.66 3.52
N LEU A 112 -12.97 -5.75 3.65
CA LEU A 112 -12.52 -6.57 2.51
C LEU A 112 -13.64 -7.13 1.62
N PRO A 113 -14.81 -7.58 2.15
CA PRO A 113 -15.90 -8.07 1.30
C PRO A 113 -16.39 -7.05 0.26
N ALA A 114 -16.26 -5.75 0.54
CA ALA A 114 -16.60 -4.71 -0.44
C ALA A 114 -15.59 -4.65 -1.59
N ARG A 115 -14.32 -5.01 -1.32
CA ARG A 115 -13.26 -5.08 -2.33
C ARG A 115 -13.31 -6.38 -3.15
N TYR A 116 -13.75 -7.48 -2.53
CA TYR A 116 -13.81 -8.83 -3.10
C TYR A 116 -15.17 -9.47 -2.80
N PRO A 117 -16.27 -8.98 -3.44
CA PRO A 117 -17.63 -9.45 -3.12
C PRO A 117 -17.91 -10.86 -3.61
N GLN A 118 -17.12 -11.35 -4.55
CA GLN A 118 -17.25 -12.70 -5.10
C GLN A 118 -15.91 -13.27 -5.55
N ARG A 119 -15.85 -14.59 -5.75
CA ARG A 119 -14.65 -15.32 -6.08
C ARG A 119 -14.31 -15.29 -7.58
N GLU A 120 -15.30 -15.10 -8.42
CA GLU A 120 -15.21 -15.12 -9.86
C GLU A 120 -15.05 -13.71 -10.44
N THR A 121 -14.35 -13.60 -11.58
CA THR A 121 -14.23 -12.35 -12.30
C THR A 121 -15.56 -11.93 -12.95
N ILE A 122 -15.75 -10.63 -13.09
CA ILE A 122 -16.82 -10.02 -13.87
C ILE A 122 -16.24 -9.15 -14.97
N GLU A 123 -17.07 -8.60 -15.83
CA GLU A 123 -16.63 -7.75 -16.94
C GLU A 123 -15.95 -6.47 -16.44
N GLU A 124 -16.52 -5.85 -15.39
CA GLU A 124 -16.06 -4.57 -14.85
C GLU A 124 -15.94 -4.63 -13.31
N GLN A 125 -14.72 -4.57 -12.79
CA GLN A 125 -14.45 -4.60 -11.34
C GLN A 125 -14.27 -3.19 -10.72
N ASN A 126 -14.16 -2.12 -11.50
CA ASN A 126 -13.89 -0.78 -10.96
C ASN A 126 -14.93 -0.30 -9.92
N PRO A 127 -16.24 -0.63 -10.03
CA PRO A 127 -17.21 -0.29 -8.98
C PRO A 127 -16.86 -0.82 -7.60
N TRP A 128 -16.10 -1.92 -7.51
CA TRP A 128 -15.66 -2.46 -6.22
C TRP A 128 -14.65 -1.55 -5.52
N ASN A 129 -13.90 -0.70 -6.26
CA ASN A 129 -13.05 0.31 -5.66
C ASN A 129 -13.88 1.35 -4.90
N ASP A 130 -15.05 1.75 -5.45
CA ASP A 130 -15.97 2.68 -4.81
C ASP A 130 -16.60 2.06 -3.56
N ASP A 131 -17.04 0.82 -3.65
CA ASP A 131 -17.62 0.09 -2.52
C ASP A 131 -16.59 -0.11 -1.40
N PHE A 132 -15.34 -0.43 -1.76
CA PHE A 132 -14.26 -0.56 -0.79
C PHE A 132 -13.90 0.77 -0.13
N ALA A 133 -13.81 1.87 -0.89
CA ALA A 133 -13.57 3.19 -0.33
C ALA A 133 -14.70 3.62 0.63
N ALA A 134 -15.96 3.30 0.29
CA ALA A 134 -17.10 3.55 1.18
C ALA A 134 -17.06 2.70 2.47
N ALA A 135 -16.59 1.45 2.39
CA ALA A 135 -16.39 0.59 3.56
C ALA A 135 -15.23 1.09 4.42
N MET A 136 -14.10 1.46 3.81
CA MET A 136 -12.95 2.02 4.51
C MET A 136 -13.23 3.39 5.14
N LYS A 137 -14.11 4.21 4.54
CA LYS A 137 -14.57 5.44 5.17
C LYS A 137 -15.22 5.18 6.54
N LYS A 138 -16.08 4.19 6.62
CA LYS A 138 -16.73 3.81 7.89
C LYS A 138 -15.70 3.30 8.91
N ALA A 139 -14.71 2.52 8.45
CA ALA A 139 -13.63 2.05 9.30
C ALA A 139 -12.80 3.23 9.86
N TYR A 140 -12.45 4.20 9.01
CA TYR A 140 -11.74 5.41 9.43
C TYR A 140 -12.55 6.30 10.37
N GLU A 141 -13.85 6.49 10.11
CA GLU A 141 -14.73 7.26 11.00
C GLU A 141 -14.83 6.63 12.41
N ALA A 142 -14.78 5.29 12.49
CA ALA A 142 -14.76 4.57 13.76
C ALA A 142 -13.38 4.59 14.46
N HIS A 143 -12.30 4.67 13.70
CA HIS A 143 -10.92 4.62 14.19
C HIS A 143 -10.03 5.74 13.62
N PRO A 144 -10.40 7.03 13.76
CA PRO A 144 -9.75 8.14 13.05
C PRO A 144 -8.33 8.45 13.51
N ASN A 145 -7.86 7.83 14.60
CA ASN A 145 -6.51 7.97 15.13
C ASN A 145 -5.63 6.75 14.87
N ASP A 146 -6.16 5.70 14.25
CA ASP A 146 -5.37 4.53 13.85
C ASP A 146 -4.73 4.83 12.50
N ILE A 147 -3.39 4.90 12.48
CA ILE A 147 -2.62 5.29 11.29
C ILE A 147 -2.76 4.27 10.16
N GLU A 148 -2.90 2.98 10.49
CA GLU A 148 -3.06 1.92 9.48
C GLU A 148 -4.42 2.00 8.80
N VAL A 149 -5.49 2.17 9.60
CA VAL A 149 -6.84 2.37 9.05
C VAL A 149 -6.89 3.61 8.18
N ALA A 150 -6.24 4.71 8.61
CA ALA A 150 -6.14 5.94 7.83
C ALA A 150 -5.39 5.71 6.50
N THR A 151 -4.27 4.98 6.53
CA THR A 151 -3.44 4.69 5.35
C THR A 151 -4.21 3.86 4.33
N VAL A 152 -4.85 2.76 4.76
CA VAL A 152 -5.66 1.91 3.87
C VAL A 152 -6.88 2.66 3.33
N TYR A 153 -7.48 3.54 4.14
CA TYR A 153 -8.58 4.40 3.67
C TYR A 153 -8.10 5.36 2.57
N VAL A 154 -6.98 6.04 2.76
CA VAL A 154 -6.44 6.93 1.74
C VAL A 154 -6.11 6.16 0.46
N GLU A 155 -5.44 5.01 0.54
CA GLU A 155 -5.18 4.22 -0.65
C GLU A 155 -6.47 3.83 -1.38
N SER A 156 -7.54 3.48 -0.64
CA SER A 156 -8.84 3.18 -1.25
C SER A 156 -9.43 4.37 -2.01
N ILE A 157 -9.23 5.61 -1.52
CA ILE A 157 -9.63 6.84 -2.23
C ILE A 157 -8.79 7.04 -3.49
N LEU A 158 -7.47 6.87 -3.40
CA LEU A 158 -6.58 7.04 -4.54
C LEU A 158 -6.90 6.03 -5.65
N ASN A 159 -7.28 4.81 -5.28
CA ASN A 159 -7.64 3.74 -6.22
C ASN A 159 -8.97 3.97 -6.96
N GLN A 160 -9.80 4.94 -6.56
CA GLN A 160 -10.99 5.33 -7.32
C GLN A 160 -10.65 6.11 -8.58
N THR A 161 -9.60 6.92 -8.53
CA THR A 161 -9.16 7.79 -9.63
C THR A 161 -7.63 7.79 -9.78
N PRO A 162 -7.00 6.63 -10.08
CA PRO A 162 -5.55 6.53 -10.19
C PRO A 162 -4.99 7.53 -11.21
N TRP A 163 -3.93 8.26 -10.81
CA TRP A 163 -3.29 9.33 -11.59
C TRP A 163 -4.22 10.48 -12.04
N LYS A 164 -5.42 10.57 -11.49
CA LYS A 164 -6.41 11.60 -11.79
C LYS A 164 -6.91 12.31 -10.53
N MET A 165 -6.03 12.47 -9.55
CA MET A 165 -6.33 13.22 -8.32
C MET A 165 -6.38 14.74 -8.57
N TRP A 166 -5.63 15.23 -9.56
CA TRP A 166 -5.51 16.64 -9.91
C TRP A 166 -5.80 16.88 -11.39
N ASP A 167 -6.48 17.98 -11.70
CA ASP A 167 -6.56 18.54 -13.05
C ASP A 167 -5.33 19.45 -13.28
N ILE A 168 -4.29 18.89 -13.88
CA ILE A 168 -3.01 19.59 -14.11
C ILE A 168 -3.14 20.79 -15.04
N TRP A 169 -4.16 20.82 -15.89
CA TRP A 169 -4.40 21.93 -16.81
C TRP A 169 -5.08 23.11 -16.14
N LYS A 170 -5.93 22.84 -15.13
CA LYS A 170 -6.63 23.87 -14.36
C LYS A 170 -5.94 24.22 -13.04
N ASN A 171 -4.91 23.46 -12.65
CA ASN A 171 -4.26 23.54 -11.33
C ASN A 171 -5.28 23.44 -10.17
N THR A 172 -6.22 22.48 -10.29
CA THR A 172 -7.28 22.25 -9.30
C THR A 172 -7.42 20.75 -9.02
N VAL A 173 -8.18 20.42 -8.00
CA VAL A 173 -8.64 19.04 -7.78
C VAL A 173 -9.41 18.57 -9.01
N ALA A 174 -9.20 17.34 -9.43
CA ALA A 174 -9.94 16.75 -10.54
C ALA A 174 -11.40 16.48 -10.16
N ASP A 175 -12.29 16.61 -11.13
CA ASP A 175 -13.72 16.38 -10.90
C ASP A 175 -13.98 14.93 -10.47
N GLY A 176 -14.66 14.76 -9.34
CA GLY A 176 -15.00 13.44 -8.78
C GLY A 176 -13.89 12.77 -7.97
N ALA A 177 -12.67 13.34 -7.90
CA ALA A 177 -11.60 12.77 -7.10
C ALA A 177 -11.73 13.13 -5.62
N GLY A 178 -11.42 12.17 -4.75
CA GLY A 178 -11.40 12.34 -3.28
C GLY A 178 -10.15 13.05 -2.73
N THR A 179 -9.50 13.88 -3.54
CA THR A 179 -8.19 14.49 -3.26
C THR A 179 -8.14 15.26 -1.95
N VAL A 180 -9.13 16.11 -1.69
CA VAL A 180 -9.19 16.95 -0.47
C VAL A 180 -9.33 16.08 0.78
N GLU A 181 -10.13 15.03 0.71
CA GLU A 181 -10.31 14.09 1.81
C GLU A 181 -9.03 13.31 2.07
N ALA A 182 -8.41 12.75 1.03
CA ALA A 182 -7.13 12.05 1.12
C ALA A 182 -6.03 12.93 1.71
N GLN A 183 -5.92 14.18 1.24
CA GLN A 183 -4.97 15.16 1.75
C GLN A 183 -5.20 15.46 3.23
N THR A 184 -6.45 15.70 3.63
CA THR A 184 -6.82 16.00 5.02
C THR A 184 -6.45 14.86 5.96
N VAL A 185 -6.68 13.61 5.53
CA VAL A 185 -6.34 12.42 6.32
C VAL A 185 -4.83 12.26 6.44
N LEU A 186 -4.07 12.37 5.35
CA LEU A 186 -2.61 12.22 5.37
C LEU A 186 -1.91 13.34 6.15
N GLU A 187 -2.33 14.60 5.97
CA GLU A 187 -1.74 15.76 6.65
C GLU A 187 -1.95 15.72 8.18
N LYS A 188 -2.88 14.90 8.68
CA LYS A 188 -3.01 14.64 10.11
C LYS A 188 -1.82 13.85 10.67
N PHE A 189 -1.20 12.98 9.85
CA PHE A 189 -0.15 12.06 10.30
C PHE A 189 1.24 12.40 9.77
N VAL A 190 1.37 12.88 8.54
CA VAL A 190 2.64 12.97 7.79
C VAL A 190 3.75 13.71 8.56
N ASP A 191 3.40 14.71 9.39
CA ASP A 191 4.34 15.49 10.18
C ASP A 191 4.56 14.95 11.60
N THR A 192 3.82 13.91 11.99
CA THR A 192 4.01 13.28 13.31
C THR A 192 5.23 12.36 13.31
N PRO A 193 5.85 12.09 14.48
CA PRO A 193 6.93 11.12 14.57
C PRO A 193 6.55 9.72 14.03
N GLU A 194 5.30 9.30 14.26
CA GLU A 194 4.77 8.03 13.77
C GLU A 194 4.62 8.04 12.24
N GLY A 195 4.04 9.08 11.68
CA GLY A 195 3.85 9.22 10.23
C GLY A 195 5.17 9.32 9.46
N ARG A 196 6.18 10.00 10.03
CA ARG A 196 7.53 10.08 9.44
C ARG A 196 8.28 8.74 9.42
N ALA A 197 7.85 7.78 10.23
CA ALA A 197 8.36 6.41 10.26
C ALA A 197 7.43 5.42 9.52
N HIS A 198 6.32 5.88 8.93
CA HIS A 198 5.33 5.03 8.31
C HIS A 198 5.46 5.04 6.79
N PRO A 199 5.95 3.94 6.15
CA PRO A 199 6.22 3.93 4.72
C PRO A 199 4.97 4.22 3.87
N GLY A 200 3.79 3.71 4.26
CA GLY A 200 2.54 3.92 3.52
C GLY A 200 2.06 5.37 3.55
N VAL A 201 2.10 6.04 4.71
CA VAL A 201 1.71 7.46 4.81
C VAL A 201 2.57 8.33 3.92
N LEU A 202 3.90 8.16 4.00
CA LEU A 202 4.85 8.94 3.21
C LEU A 202 4.68 8.68 1.72
N HIS A 203 4.55 7.41 1.32
CA HIS A 203 4.40 7.00 -0.07
C HIS A 203 3.11 7.54 -0.70
N LEU A 204 1.98 7.35 -0.03
CA LEU A 204 0.70 7.85 -0.52
C LEU A 204 0.64 9.39 -0.55
N TYR A 205 1.35 10.07 0.37
CA TYR A 205 1.43 11.52 0.31
C TYR A 205 2.24 12.01 -0.90
N VAL A 206 3.32 11.32 -1.26
CA VAL A 206 4.07 11.61 -2.49
C VAL A 206 3.17 11.40 -3.71
N HIS A 207 2.48 10.26 -3.84
CA HIS A 207 1.54 10.00 -4.92
C HIS A 207 0.43 11.03 -5.02
N LEU A 208 -0.13 11.44 -3.88
CA LEU A 208 -1.18 12.45 -3.85
C LEU A 208 -0.66 13.80 -4.36
N MET A 209 0.58 14.17 -4.04
CA MET A 209 1.13 15.51 -4.29
C MET A 209 1.92 15.63 -5.60
N GLU A 210 2.35 14.53 -6.22
CA GLU A 210 3.21 14.53 -7.41
C GLU A 210 2.63 15.28 -8.62
N MET A 211 1.30 15.35 -8.71
CA MET A 211 0.60 16.09 -9.78
C MET A 211 -0.13 17.34 -9.25
N SER A 212 0.10 17.71 -8.00
CA SER A 212 -0.56 18.86 -7.37
C SER A 212 0.02 20.19 -7.84
N PRO A 213 -0.71 21.30 -7.69
CA PRO A 213 -0.16 22.64 -7.92
C PRO A 213 0.86 23.07 -6.86
N THR A 214 1.08 22.28 -5.79
CA THR A 214 2.00 22.57 -4.69
C THR A 214 2.81 21.35 -4.30
N PRO A 215 3.60 20.74 -5.24
CA PRO A 215 4.34 19.51 -4.99
C PRO A 215 5.41 19.67 -3.89
N GLU A 216 5.91 20.88 -3.69
CA GLU A 216 6.90 21.20 -2.65
C GLU A 216 6.45 20.85 -1.23
N LYS A 217 5.16 20.72 -0.97
CA LYS A 217 4.64 20.25 0.32
C LYS A 217 5.07 18.82 0.66
N ALA A 218 5.35 18.01 -0.36
CA ALA A 218 5.77 16.63 -0.17
C ALA A 218 7.30 16.44 -0.10
N LEU A 219 8.12 17.49 -0.25
CA LEU A 219 9.59 17.37 -0.19
C LEU A 219 10.05 16.69 1.10
N MET A 220 9.55 17.14 2.25
CA MET A 220 9.94 16.56 3.53
C MET A 220 9.51 15.09 3.66
N ALA A 221 8.31 14.74 3.23
CA ALA A 221 7.84 13.34 3.21
C ALA A 221 8.71 12.49 2.28
N GLY A 222 9.09 13.02 1.12
CA GLY A 222 10.03 12.39 0.19
C GLY A 222 11.40 12.14 0.82
N ASP A 223 11.95 13.13 1.53
CA ASP A 223 13.25 13.00 2.21
C ASP A 223 13.27 11.91 3.28
N TYR A 224 12.18 11.75 4.03
CA TYR A 224 12.04 10.62 4.96
C TYR A 224 11.87 9.30 4.23
N LEU A 225 11.04 9.25 3.18
CA LEU A 225 10.71 8.02 2.47
C LEU A 225 11.93 7.38 1.80
N ARG A 226 12.74 8.18 1.09
CA ARG A 226 13.89 7.69 0.28
C ARG A 226 14.99 6.99 1.07
N VAL A 227 15.01 7.19 2.40
CA VAL A 227 15.99 6.56 3.30
C VAL A 227 15.37 5.55 4.26
N LEU A 228 14.04 5.48 4.31
CA LEU A 228 13.32 4.69 5.30
C LEU A 228 13.46 3.18 5.05
N VAL A 229 13.34 2.73 3.79
CA VAL A 229 13.35 1.32 3.41
C VAL A 229 14.44 1.08 2.36
N PRO A 230 15.68 0.77 2.75
CA PRO A 230 16.85 0.73 1.86
C PRO A 230 16.74 -0.27 0.70
N ASP A 231 15.96 -1.35 0.86
CA ASP A 231 15.81 -2.40 -0.16
C ASP A 231 14.51 -2.27 -0.98
N ALA A 232 13.74 -1.20 -0.79
CA ALA A 232 12.52 -0.96 -1.55
C ALA A 232 12.76 0.10 -2.64
N GLY A 233 13.15 -0.34 -3.83
CA GLY A 233 13.51 0.53 -4.94
C GLY A 233 12.42 1.53 -5.30
N HIS A 234 11.15 1.10 -5.31
CA HIS A 234 10.02 1.97 -5.57
C HIS A 234 9.88 3.13 -4.55
N LEU A 235 10.09 2.87 -3.25
CA LEU A 235 10.04 3.93 -2.23
C LEU A 235 11.22 4.91 -2.32
N ILE A 236 12.37 4.46 -2.82
CA ILE A 236 13.53 5.31 -3.08
C ILE A 236 13.28 6.18 -4.32
N HIS A 237 12.63 5.61 -5.34
CA HIS A 237 12.29 6.28 -6.60
C HIS A 237 11.18 7.33 -6.42
N MET A 238 10.12 7.04 -5.71
CA MET A 238 8.90 7.87 -5.65
C MET A 238 9.15 9.35 -5.29
N PRO A 239 10.00 9.70 -4.32
CA PRO A 239 10.32 11.12 -4.05
C PRO A 239 10.90 11.87 -5.24
N THR A 240 11.49 11.17 -6.21
CA THR A 240 12.07 11.83 -7.40
C THR A 240 11.02 12.48 -8.30
N HIS A 241 9.77 12.06 -8.22
CA HIS A 241 8.65 12.73 -8.88
C HIS A 241 8.46 14.15 -8.34
N ILE A 242 8.59 14.33 -7.03
CA ILE A 242 8.55 15.65 -6.36
C ILE A 242 9.80 16.44 -6.69
N ASP A 243 10.99 15.82 -6.63
CA ASP A 243 12.26 16.45 -6.94
C ASP A 243 12.23 17.09 -8.36
N ILE A 244 11.71 16.35 -9.37
CA ILE A 244 11.58 16.85 -10.75
C ILE A 244 10.64 18.06 -10.80
N GLN A 245 9.50 18.00 -10.12
CA GLN A 245 8.54 19.12 -10.07
C GLN A 245 9.14 20.36 -9.38
N CYS A 246 10.01 20.14 -8.40
CA CYS A 246 10.71 21.21 -7.66
C CYS A 246 12.06 21.61 -8.26
N SER A 247 12.43 21.07 -9.45
CA SER A 247 13.69 21.35 -10.15
C SER A 247 14.96 20.81 -9.45
N GLU A 248 14.82 19.84 -8.56
CA GLU A 248 15.93 19.17 -7.86
C GLU A 248 16.46 17.99 -8.69
N TYR A 249 16.86 18.24 -9.92
CA TYR A 249 17.24 17.21 -10.92
C TYR A 249 18.44 16.35 -10.49
N ARG A 250 19.33 16.87 -9.65
CA ARG A 250 20.50 16.10 -9.17
C ARG A 250 20.07 15.03 -8.19
N ASP A 251 19.16 15.37 -7.31
CA ASP A 251 18.60 14.44 -6.33
C ASP A 251 17.75 13.38 -7.04
N ALA A 252 16.93 13.79 -8.00
CA ALA A 252 16.17 12.87 -8.84
C ALA A 252 17.10 11.84 -9.54
N LEU A 253 18.20 12.26 -10.14
CA LEU A 253 19.15 11.35 -10.78
C LEU A 253 19.82 10.40 -9.78
N TYR A 254 20.28 10.93 -8.65
CA TYR A 254 20.97 10.15 -7.62
C TYR A 254 20.06 9.08 -7.00
N TRP A 255 18.85 9.46 -6.61
CA TRP A 255 17.94 8.56 -5.96
C TRP A 255 17.32 7.52 -6.91
N ASN A 256 17.08 7.86 -8.18
CA ASN A 256 16.70 6.85 -9.18
C ASN A 256 17.80 5.80 -9.36
N GLN A 257 19.08 6.19 -9.38
CA GLN A 257 20.17 5.22 -9.41
C GLN A 257 20.16 4.31 -8.18
N LYS A 258 19.87 4.85 -6.98
CA LYS A 258 19.74 4.05 -5.75
C LYS A 258 18.52 3.12 -5.78
N GLY A 259 17.41 3.55 -6.35
CA GLY A 259 16.24 2.70 -6.57
C GLY A 259 16.58 1.50 -7.46
N ILE A 260 17.26 1.73 -8.59
CA ILE A 260 17.73 0.67 -9.48
C ILE A 260 18.65 -0.32 -8.75
N GLU A 261 19.59 0.15 -7.93
CA GLU A 261 20.47 -0.72 -7.14
C GLU A 261 19.68 -1.64 -6.18
N ALA A 262 18.63 -1.12 -5.53
CA ALA A 262 17.75 -1.90 -4.66
C ALA A 262 16.93 -2.94 -5.45
N ASP A 263 16.38 -2.55 -6.59
CA ASP A 263 15.59 -3.46 -7.44
C ASP A 263 16.43 -4.58 -8.03
N LEU A 264 17.65 -4.30 -8.45
CA LEU A 264 18.60 -5.32 -8.92
C LEU A 264 18.92 -6.34 -7.82
N LYS A 265 19.01 -5.94 -6.56
CA LYS A 265 19.20 -6.84 -5.41
C LYS A 265 18.02 -7.80 -5.25
N ILE A 266 16.79 -7.31 -5.44
CA ILE A 266 15.59 -8.16 -5.43
C ILE A 266 15.61 -9.13 -6.61
N ALA A 267 15.84 -8.61 -7.82
CA ALA A 267 15.88 -9.42 -9.04
C ALA A 267 16.94 -10.53 -8.98
N GLU A 268 18.13 -10.25 -8.44
CA GLU A 268 19.19 -11.23 -8.23
C GLU A 268 18.75 -12.35 -7.27
N ARG A 269 18.10 -12.01 -6.17
CA ARG A 269 17.61 -13.00 -5.19
C ARG A 269 16.48 -13.88 -5.74
N GLN A 270 15.59 -13.30 -6.56
CA GLN A 270 14.49 -14.03 -7.17
C GLN A 270 14.90 -14.79 -8.43
N GLY A 271 16.06 -14.49 -9.03
CA GLY A 271 16.49 -15.01 -10.33
C GLY A 271 15.65 -14.50 -11.51
N ARG A 272 14.84 -13.46 -11.30
CA ARG A 272 14.00 -12.81 -12.31
C ARG A 272 13.67 -11.38 -11.94
N MET A 273 13.30 -10.58 -12.92
CA MET A 273 12.65 -9.29 -12.70
C MET A 273 11.13 -9.47 -12.61
N ASN A 274 10.47 -8.69 -11.77
CA ASN A 274 9.03 -8.55 -11.74
C ASN A 274 8.61 -7.16 -12.23
N PHE A 275 7.31 -6.85 -12.20
CA PHE A 275 6.79 -5.56 -12.69
C PHE A 275 7.51 -4.37 -12.03
N TYR A 276 7.64 -4.36 -10.71
CA TYR A 276 8.23 -3.22 -9.99
C TYR A 276 9.76 -3.18 -10.01
N THR A 277 10.44 -4.32 -10.17
CA THR A 277 11.91 -4.35 -10.33
C THR A 277 12.36 -4.08 -11.77
N ALA A 278 11.42 -3.99 -12.72
CA ALA A 278 11.67 -3.64 -14.12
C ALA A 278 11.21 -2.22 -14.48
N TYR A 279 10.48 -1.58 -13.60
CA TYR A 279 9.90 -0.23 -13.75
C TYR A 279 10.94 0.84 -13.40
#